data_e4aeb0a54ddf2bcb3385c7bcecf8c53c
#
_entry.id   e4aeb0a54ddf2bcb3385c7bcecf8c53c
#
_cell.length_a   1.000
_cell.length_b   1.000
_cell.length_c   1.000
_cell.angle_alpha   90.00
_cell.angle_beta   90.00
_cell.angle_gamma   90.00
#
_symmetry.space_group_name_H-M   'P 1'
#
loop_
_entity.id
_entity.type
_entity.pdbx_description
1 polymer ?
#
loop_
_entity_poly.entity_id
_entity_poly.type
_entity_poly.pdbx_seq_one_letter_code
_entity_poly.pdbx_strand_id
1 'polypeptide(L)'
;MEKMSFDIIVIGSGPGGYVAAIRAAQLGKKVAIVEKAELGGICLNWGCIPTKALLKSAQVFKYLNHAEDFGINLPSDISFEFGNVVARSRGVADRMSKGVQFLMKKNKIEVIQGEAKVLPGKKVKVTAIDGTVTELSSENIILATGARSRELPALPQDGKKVIG
;
A
#
# COMPACT_ATOMS: atom_id res chain seq x y z
N MET A 1 -30.67 6.99 -5.87
CA MET A 1 -29.24 6.70 -5.75
C MET A 1 -28.66 6.74 -7.15
N GLU A 2 -27.75 7.68 -7.43
CA GLU A 2 -27.07 7.76 -8.71
C GLU A 2 -26.21 6.50 -8.92
N LYS A 3 -26.46 5.78 -10.03
CA LYS A 3 -25.65 4.62 -10.38
C LYS A 3 -24.35 5.12 -10.95
N MET A 4 -23.26 5.05 -10.16
CA MET A 4 -21.92 5.35 -10.66
C MET A 4 -21.48 4.24 -11.62
N SER A 5 -21.23 4.62 -12.88
CA SER A 5 -20.78 3.70 -13.93
C SER A 5 -19.37 4.05 -14.38
N PHE A 6 -18.55 3.03 -14.61
CA PHE A 6 -17.15 3.10 -15.02
C PHE A 6 -16.86 2.14 -16.18
N ASP A 7 -15.82 2.41 -16.94
CA ASP A 7 -15.32 1.44 -17.93
C ASP A 7 -14.59 0.30 -17.21
N ILE A 8 -13.82 0.66 -16.14
CA ILE A 8 -13.02 -0.29 -15.37
C ILE A 8 -13.15 0.02 -13.89
N ILE A 9 -13.42 -1.01 -13.08
CA ILE A 9 -13.27 -0.97 -11.63
C ILE A 9 -12.10 -1.88 -11.24
N VAL A 10 -11.14 -1.31 -10.50
CA VAL A 10 -10.01 -2.07 -9.93
C VAL A 10 -10.28 -2.31 -8.45
N ILE A 11 -10.24 -3.54 -8.01
CA ILE A 11 -10.43 -3.91 -6.60
C ILE A 11 -9.07 -4.22 -5.98
N GLY A 12 -8.65 -3.37 -5.05
CA GLY A 12 -7.35 -3.37 -4.40
C GLY A 12 -6.36 -2.39 -5.05
N SER A 13 -5.69 -1.62 -4.22
CA SER A 13 -4.77 -0.54 -4.62
C SER A 13 -3.29 -0.86 -4.38
N GLY A 14 -2.94 -2.13 -4.21
CA GLY A 14 -1.55 -2.57 -4.19
C GLY A 14 -0.82 -2.27 -5.52
N PRO A 15 0.49 -2.62 -5.64
CA PRO A 15 1.28 -2.31 -6.84
C PRO A 15 0.65 -2.76 -8.16
N GLY A 16 -0.02 -3.90 -8.20
CA GLY A 16 -0.77 -4.34 -9.38
C GLY A 16 -1.98 -3.46 -9.67
N GLY A 17 -2.72 -3.07 -8.62
CA GLY A 17 -3.98 -2.32 -8.75
C GLY A 17 -3.78 -0.87 -9.16
N TYR A 18 -2.97 -0.09 -8.41
CA TYR A 18 -2.79 1.32 -8.76
C TYR A 18 -2.09 1.53 -10.11
N VAL A 19 -1.16 0.65 -10.48
CA VAL A 19 -0.51 0.72 -11.80
C VAL A 19 -1.51 0.44 -12.91
N ALA A 20 -2.36 -0.59 -12.77
CA ALA A 20 -3.41 -0.91 -13.74
C ALA A 20 -4.42 0.24 -13.87
N ALA A 21 -4.87 0.81 -12.75
CA ALA A 21 -5.81 1.93 -12.73
C ALA A 21 -5.24 3.17 -13.45
N ILE A 22 -3.99 3.55 -13.15
CA ILE A 22 -3.30 4.66 -13.80
C ILE A 22 -3.20 4.42 -15.30
N ARG A 23 -2.77 3.22 -15.70
CA ARG A 23 -2.61 2.92 -17.12
C ARG A 23 -3.94 2.95 -17.87
N ALA A 24 -4.99 2.40 -17.29
CA ALA A 24 -6.33 2.44 -17.85
C ALA A 24 -6.83 3.89 -18.04
N ALA A 25 -6.64 4.74 -17.02
CA ALA A 25 -7.01 6.16 -17.12
C ALA A 25 -6.20 6.91 -18.18
N GLN A 26 -4.90 6.64 -18.32
CA GLN A 26 -4.05 7.20 -19.38
C GLN A 26 -4.50 6.78 -20.79
N LEU A 27 -5.16 5.64 -20.92
CA LEU A 27 -5.78 5.15 -22.16
C LEU A 27 -7.20 5.69 -22.38
N GLY A 28 -7.60 6.71 -21.62
CA GLY A 28 -8.89 7.40 -21.78
C GLY A 28 -10.08 6.68 -21.15
N LYS A 29 -9.86 5.67 -20.32
CA LYS A 29 -10.93 4.96 -19.61
C LYS A 29 -11.39 5.70 -18.37
N LYS A 30 -12.70 5.66 -18.08
CA LYS A 30 -13.26 6.10 -16.79
C LYS A 30 -13.04 5.01 -15.75
N VAL A 31 -12.19 5.28 -14.77
CA VAL A 31 -11.70 4.27 -13.83
C VAL A 31 -12.09 4.61 -12.40
N ALA A 32 -12.54 3.58 -11.65
CA ALA A 32 -12.58 3.59 -10.20
C ALA A 32 -11.60 2.58 -9.62
N ILE A 33 -11.06 2.88 -8.44
CA ILE A 33 -10.29 1.95 -7.62
C ILE A 33 -10.92 1.83 -6.26
N VAL A 34 -11.16 0.61 -5.80
CA VAL A 34 -11.74 0.33 -4.47
C VAL A 34 -10.66 -0.20 -3.56
N GLU A 35 -10.46 0.44 -2.41
CA GLU A 35 -9.48 0.02 -1.40
C GLU A 35 -10.13 0.01 -0.02
N LYS A 36 -9.89 -1.03 0.76
CA LYS A 36 -10.44 -1.18 2.11
C LYS A 36 -9.54 -0.63 3.21
N ALA A 37 -8.27 -0.43 2.91
CA ALA A 37 -7.28 0.08 3.85
C ALA A 37 -6.54 1.28 3.24
N GLU A 38 -5.21 1.25 3.17
CA GLU A 38 -4.40 2.35 2.69
C GLU A 38 -4.02 2.20 1.21
N LEU A 39 -4.09 3.29 0.45
CA LEU A 39 -3.63 3.31 -0.93
C LEU A 39 -2.16 2.91 -1.05
N GLY A 40 -1.86 2.06 -2.03
CA GLY A 40 -0.54 1.48 -2.24
C GLY A 40 -0.38 0.07 -1.69
N GLY A 41 -1.36 -0.41 -0.91
CA GLY A 41 -1.43 -1.77 -0.37
C GLY A 41 -0.29 -2.11 0.58
N ILE A 42 -0.10 -3.40 0.81
CA ILE A 42 0.88 -3.92 1.77
C ILE A 42 2.31 -3.42 1.47
N CYS A 43 2.73 -3.46 0.21
CA CYS A 43 4.11 -3.13 -0.17
C CYS A 43 4.52 -1.72 0.28
N LEU A 44 3.68 -0.71 0.05
CA LEU A 44 3.98 0.66 0.40
C LEU A 44 3.84 0.93 1.90
N ASN A 45 2.81 0.36 2.53
CA ASN A 45 2.42 0.77 3.88
C ASN A 45 3.01 -0.11 4.98
N TRP A 46 3.12 -1.43 4.77
CA TRP A 46 3.52 -2.39 5.81
C TRP A 46 4.59 -3.39 5.38
N GLY A 47 5.02 -3.36 4.12
CA GLY A 47 5.92 -4.37 3.54
C GLY A 47 7.22 -3.78 2.99
N CYS A 48 7.34 -3.78 1.67
CA CYS A 48 8.58 -3.51 0.93
C CYS A 48 9.23 -2.18 1.33
N ILE A 49 8.45 -1.10 1.35
CA ILE A 49 8.98 0.26 1.53
C ILE A 49 9.49 0.50 2.96
N PRO A 50 8.67 0.28 4.02
CA PRO A 50 9.18 0.46 5.38
C PRO A 50 10.32 -0.50 5.71
N THR A 51 10.30 -1.75 5.23
CA THR A 51 11.39 -2.71 5.41
C THR A 51 12.69 -2.19 4.78
N LYS A 52 12.66 -1.72 3.53
CA LYS A 52 13.84 -1.17 2.88
C LYS A 52 14.33 0.11 3.56
N ALA A 53 13.45 0.92 4.12
CA ALA A 53 13.83 2.10 4.89
C ALA A 53 14.57 1.72 6.18
N LEU A 54 14.13 0.65 6.87
CA LEU A 54 14.82 0.11 8.06
C LEU A 54 16.18 -0.48 7.68
N LEU A 55 16.24 -1.31 6.64
CA LEU A 55 17.49 -1.90 6.14
C LEU A 55 18.50 -0.83 5.72
N LYS A 56 18.04 0.28 5.12
CA LYS A 56 18.93 1.39 4.78
C LYS A 56 19.51 2.07 6.01
N SER A 57 18.73 2.24 7.07
CA SER A 57 19.24 2.76 8.34
C SER A 57 20.28 1.84 8.97
N ALA A 58 20.01 0.52 8.96
CA ALA A 58 20.96 -0.49 9.44
C ALA A 58 22.26 -0.49 8.60
N GLN A 59 22.14 -0.36 7.29
CA GLN A 59 23.31 -0.29 6.38
C GLN A 59 24.16 0.96 6.68
N VAL A 60 23.54 2.13 6.88
CA VAL A 60 24.24 3.35 7.24
C VAL A 60 24.98 3.17 8.56
N PHE A 61 24.31 2.62 9.59
CA PHE A 61 24.94 2.34 10.88
C PHE A 61 26.13 1.38 10.72
N LYS A 62 26.01 0.34 9.90
CA LYS A 62 27.12 -0.57 9.58
C LYS A 62 28.30 0.17 8.93
N TYR A 63 28.05 1.06 7.97
CA TYR A 63 29.11 1.85 7.34
C TYR A 63 29.82 2.76 8.35
N LEU A 64 29.10 3.39 9.25
CA LEU A 64 29.67 4.21 10.29
C LEU A 64 30.60 3.41 11.23
N ASN A 65 30.21 2.17 11.60
CA ASN A 65 31.07 1.30 12.41
C ASN A 65 32.29 0.75 11.67
N HIS A 66 32.40 0.94 10.36
CA HIS A 66 33.49 0.56 9.49
C HIS A 66 34.01 1.74 8.67
N ALA A 67 33.87 2.95 9.21
CA ALA A 67 34.20 4.18 8.47
C ALA A 67 35.70 4.27 8.13
N GLU A 68 36.57 3.68 8.93
CA GLU A 68 38.01 3.61 8.70
C GLU A 68 38.37 2.91 7.39
N ASP A 69 37.61 1.87 7.01
CA ASP A 69 37.80 1.16 5.74
C ASP A 69 37.62 2.10 4.53
N PHE A 70 36.94 3.22 4.72
CA PHE A 70 36.69 4.27 3.73
C PHE A 70 37.55 5.52 3.93
N GLY A 71 38.52 5.48 4.83
CA GLY A 71 39.39 6.63 5.17
C GLY A 71 38.65 7.74 5.94
N ILE A 72 37.54 7.44 6.58
CA ILE A 72 36.73 8.38 7.35
C ILE A 72 36.95 8.16 8.85
N ASN A 73 37.42 9.20 9.53
CA ASN A 73 37.58 9.17 10.98
C ASN A 73 36.29 9.68 11.66
N LEU A 74 35.75 8.91 12.54
CA LEU A 74 34.56 9.25 13.34
C LEU A 74 34.90 9.29 14.84
N PRO A 75 34.11 10.02 15.67
CA PRO A 75 34.18 9.89 17.12
C PRO A 75 33.96 8.44 17.56
N SER A 76 34.59 8.04 18.68
CA SER A 76 34.58 6.66 19.16
C SER A 76 33.22 6.05 19.46
N ASP A 77 32.22 6.90 19.82
CA ASP A 77 30.92 6.44 20.27
C ASP A 77 29.81 6.86 19.30
N ILE A 78 29.44 5.93 18.41
CA ILE A 78 28.31 6.12 17.50
C ILE A 78 27.12 5.39 18.10
N SER A 79 26.07 6.15 18.41
CA SER A 79 24.81 5.63 18.93
C SER A 79 23.68 5.80 17.91
N PHE A 80 22.56 5.14 18.15
CA PHE A 80 21.34 5.32 17.36
C PHE A 80 20.11 5.33 18.27
N GLU A 81 19.11 6.08 17.85
CA GLU A 81 17.80 6.13 18.49
C GLU A 81 16.80 5.29 17.67
N PHE A 82 16.48 4.08 18.17
CA PHE A 82 15.62 3.14 17.44
C PHE A 82 14.24 3.72 17.14
N GLY A 83 13.66 4.53 18.04
CA GLY A 83 12.40 5.24 17.81
C GLY A 83 12.45 6.12 16.55
N ASN A 84 13.56 6.83 16.34
CA ASN A 84 13.77 7.67 15.15
C ASN A 84 13.95 6.82 13.88
N VAL A 85 14.58 5.67 13.97
CA VAL A 85 14.70 4.73 12.84
C VAL A 85 13.32 4.24 12.40
N VAL A 86 12.46 3.87 13.36
CA VAL A 86 11.08 3.47 13.09
C VAL A 86 10.26 4.64 12.52
N ALA A 87 10.32 5.82 13.14
CA ALA A 87 9.62 7.02 12.67
C ALA A 87 10.02 7.39 11.23
N ARG A 88 11.33 7.30 10.90
CA ARG A 88 11.81 7.48 9.54
C ARG A 88 11.17 6.50 8.57
N SER A 89 11.07 5.21 8.93
CA SER A 89 10.48 4.19 8.05
C SER A 89 9.00 4.48 7.78
N ARG A 90 8.25 4.91 8.80
CA ARG A 90 6.84 5.33 8.66
C ARG A 90 6.71 6.56 7.78
N GLY A 91 7.53 7.57 7.99
CA GLY A 91 7.53 8.78 7.15
C GLY A 91 7.87 8.52 5.68
N VAL A 92 8.68 7.50 5.37
CA VAL A 92 8.92 7.06 3.99
C VAL A 92 7.67 6.39 3.40
N ALA A 93 7.02 5.49 4.14
CA ALA A 93 5.78 4.85 3.73
C ALA A 93 4.68 5.88 3.45
N ASP A 94 4.48 6.84 4.35
CA ASP A 94 3.48 7.91 4.22
C ASP A 94 3.70 8.75 2.96
N ARG A 95 4.96 9.14 2.68
CA ARG A 95 5.27 9.88 1.45
C ARG A 95 4.94 9.10 0.20
N MET A 96 5.19 7.79 0.18
CA MET A 96 4.87 6.93 -0.97
C MET A 96 3.36 6.78 -1.16
N SER A 97 2.61 6.56 -0.09
CA SER A 97 1.15 6.50 -0.12
C SER A 97 0.52 7.81 -0.62
N LYS A 98 0.99 8.96 -0.11
CA LYS A 98 0.59 10.29 -0.60
C LYS A 98 0.93 10.49 -2.08
N GLY A 99 2.05 9.93 -2.55
CA GLY A 99 2.42 9.91 -3.96
C GLY A 99 1.40 9.15 -4.82
N VAL A 100 0.93 7.99 -4.36
CA VAL A 100 -0.13 7.23 -5.05
C VAL A 100 -1.45 8.02 -5.03
N GLN A 101 -1.84 8.62 -3.91
CA GLN A 101 -3.02 9.49 -3.82
C GLN A 101 -2.97 10.63 -4.85
N PHE A 102 -1.82 11.31 -4.95
CA PHE A 102 -1.61 12.34 -5.94
C PHE A 102 -1.77 11.80 -7.39
N LEU A 103 -1.24 10.62 -7.68
CA LEU A 103 -1.37 9.99 -9.00
C LEU A 103 -2.81 9.60 -9.32
N MET A 104 -3.60 9.14 -8.34
CA MET A 104 -5.04 8.90 -8.52
C MET A 104 -5.74 10.20 -8.93
N LYS A 105 -5.53 11.27 -8.17
CA LYS A 105 -6.11 12.58 -8.45
C LYS A 105 -5.67 13.14 -9.81
N LYS A 106 -4.37 13.08 -10.11
CA LYS A 106 -3.81 13.56 -11.40
C LYS A 106 -4.43 12.88 -12.60
N ASN A 107 -4.69 11.57 -12.50
CA ASN A 107 -5.28 10.78 -13.57
C ASN A 107 -6.83 10.72 -13.51
N LYS A 108 -7.46 11.50 -12.62
CA LYS A 108 -8.93 11.56 -12.44
C LYS A 108 -9.55 10.18 -12.13
N ILE A 109 -8.83 9.34 -11.40
CA ILE A 109 -9.31 8.04 -10.96
C ILE A 109 -10.15 8.24 -9.70
N GLU A 110 -11.37 7.70 -9.69
CA GLU A 110 -12.24 7.73 -8.52
C GLU A 110 -11.74 6.73 -7.49
N VAL A 111 -11.42 7.21 -6.30
CA VAL A 111 -10.99 6.36 -5.17
C VAL A 111 -12.18 6.14 -4.25
N ILE A 112 -12.60 4.88 -4.09
CA ILE A 112 -13.73 4.49 -3.26
C ILE A 112 -13.21 3.66 -2.09
N GLN A 113 -13.36 4.20 -0.90
CA GLN A 113 -12.91 3.54 0.33
C GLN A 113 -13.95 2.54 0.81
N GLY A 114 -13.56 1.29 0.99
CA GLY A 114 -14.42 0.24 1.53
C GLY A 114 -14.08 -1.16 1.04
N GLU A 115 -14.80 -2.13 1.60
CA GLU A 115 -14.69 -3.53 1.20
C GLU A 115 -15.56 -3.81 -0.01
N ALA A 116 -14.95 -4.32 -1.09
CA ALA A 116 -15.62 -4.62 -2.34
C ALA A 116 -16.09 -6.07 -2.41
N LYS A 117 -17.34 -6.27 -2.88
CA LYS A 117 -17.88 -7.58 -3.26
C LYS A 117 -18.39 -7.53 -4.69
N VAL A 118 -17.86 -8.42 -5.53
CA VAL A 118 -18.34 -8.58 -6.92
C VAL A 118 -19.71 -9.26 -6.92
N LEU A 119 -20.64 -8.70 -7.68
CA LEU A 119 -21.98 -9.20 -7.87
C LEU A 119 -22.23 -9.60 -9.33
N PRO A 120 -23.25 -10.41 -9.62
CA PRO A 120 -23.67 -10.69 -10.99
C PRO A 120 -23.95 -9.41 -11.80
N GLY A 121 -23.76 -9.47 -13.12
CA GLY A 121 -24.04 -8.34 -14.02
C GLY A 121 -22.97 -7.24 -13.98
N LYS A 122 -21.71 -7.62 -13.68
CA LYS A 122 -20.56 -6.68 -13.67
C LYS A 122 -20.76 -5.52 -12.68
N LYS A 123 -21.33 -5.83 -11.52
CA LYS A 123 -21.55 -4.90 -10.43
C LYS A 123 -20.58 -5.13 -9.29
N VAL A 124 -20.26 -4.08 -8.56
CA VAL A 124 -19.44 -4.12 -7.35
C VAL A 124 -20.18 -3.41 -6.23
N LYS A 125 -20.46 -4.15 -5.16
CA LYS A 125 -20.96 -3.60 -3.92
C LYS A 125 -19.77 -3.17 -3.07
N VAL A 126 -19.73 -1.94 -2.64
CA VAL A 126 -18.70 -1.42 -1.73
C VAL A 126 -19.37 -1.10 -0.39
N THR A 127 -18.82 -1.64 0.69
CA THR A 127 -19.25 -1.34 2.06
C THR A 127 -18.16 -0.53 2.74
N ALA A 128 -18.43 0.72 3.04
CA ALA A 128 -17.54 1.61 3.75
C ALA A 128 -17.43 1.23 5.25
N ILE A 129 -16.47 1.80 5.95
CA ILE A 129 -16.21 1.50 7.37
C ILE A 129 -17.41 1.87 8.28
N ASP A 130 -18.14 2.92 7.90
CA ASP A 130 -19.36 3.37 8.60
C ASP A 130 -20.62 2.54 8.27
N GLY A 131 -20.47 1.48 7.47
CA GLY A 131 -21.55 0.63 7.01
C GLY A 131 -22.31 1.15 5.79
N THR A 132 -21.98 2.33 5.28
CA THR A 132 -22.58 2.86 4.05
C THR A 132 -22.30 1.93 2.87
N VAL A 133 -23.37 1.62 2.12
CA VAL A 133 -23.29 0.72 0.97
C VAL A 133 -23.48 1.50 -0.33
N THR A 134 -22.52 1.35 -1.23
CA THR A 134 -22.57 1.91 -2.58
C THR A 134 -22.52 0.78 -3.61
N GLU A 135 -23.38 0.84 -4.63
CA GLU A 135 -23.35 -0.09 -5.76
C GLU A 135 -22.79 0.61 -7.00
N LEU A 136 -21.75 0.01 -7.57
CA LEU A 136 -21.06 0.46 -8.77
C LEU A 136 -21.33 -0.51 -9.91
N SER A 137 -21.27 -0.02 -11.14
CA SER A 137 -21.31 -0.85 -12.34
C SER A 137 -20.10 -0.56 -13.24
N SER A 138 -19.63 -1.56 -13.97
CA SER A 138 -18.52 -1.37 -14.91
C SER A 138 -18.61 -2.32 -16.10
N GLU A 139 -17.90 -1.99 -17.16
CA GLU A 139 -17.73 -2.92 -18.28
C GLU A 139 -16.73 -4.04 -17.95
N ASN A 140 -15.70 -3.73 -17.15
CA ASN A 140 -14.65 -4.66 -16.76
C ASN A 140 -14.27 -4.48 -15.29
N ILE A 141 -13.88 -5.58 -14.63
CA ILE A 141 -13.43 -5.60 -13.24
C ILE A 141 -12.04 -6.24 -13.20
N ILE A 142 -11.09 -5.57 -12.57
CA ILE A 142 -9.74 -6.09 -12.32
C ILE A 142 -9.63 -6.43 -10.83
N LEU A 143 -9.35 -7.69 -10.52
CA LEU A 143 -9.09 -8.16 -9.16
C LEU A 143 -7.60 -8.05 -8.86
N ALA A 144 -7.23 -7.14 -7.97
CA ALA A 144 -5.85 -6.90 -7.52
C ALA A 144 -5.76 -6.91 -5.99
N THR A 145 -6.47 -7.85 -5.37
CA THR A 145 -6.73 -7.91 -3.92
C THR A 145 -5.52 -8.30 -3.07
N GLY A 146 -4.40 -8.69 -3.71
CA GLY A 146 -3.18 -9.11 -3.03
C GLY A 146 -3.31 -10.47 -2.34
N ALA A 147 -2.50 -10.67 -1.30
CA ALA A 147 -2.42 -11.91 -0.54
C ALA A 147 -2.32 -11.63 0.96
N ARG A 148 -2.47 -12.66 1.77
CA ARG A 148 -2.25 -12.65 3.22
C ARG A 148 -1.26 -13.75 3.58
N SER A 149 -0.55 -13.56 4.70
CA SER A 149 0.27 -14.61 5.29
C SER A 149 -0.60 -15.83 5.60
N ARG A 150 -0.12 -17.01 5.24
CA ARG A 150 -0.78 -18.27 5.59
C ARG A 150 -0.50 -18.55 7.06
N GLU A 151 -1.55 -18.74 7.83
CA GLU A 151 -1.43 -19.25 9.19
C GLU A 151 -1.13 -20.75 9.20
N LEU A 152 -0.19 -21.15 10.05
CA LEU A 152 0.10 -22.56 10.31
C LEU A 152 -0.68 -22.98 11.56
N PRO A 153 -1.57 -23.98 11.47
CA PRO A 153 -2.39 -24.39 12.62
C PRO A 153 -1.57 -24.81 13.85
N ALA A 154 -0.37 -25.38 13.63
CA ALA A 154 0.54 -25.77 14.70
C ALA A 154 1.35 -24.60 15.29
N LEU A 155 1.34 -23.41 14.67
CA LEU A 155 2.08 -22.23 15.10
C LEU A 155 1.26 -20.97 14.80
N PRO A 156 0.16 -20.72 15.53
CA PRO A 156 -0.70 -19.56 15.29
C PRO A 156 0.05 -18.26 15.60
N GLN A 157 -0.27 -17.24 14.82
CA GLN A 157 0.29 -15.90 15.02
C GLN A 157 -0.32 -15.28 16.30
N ASP A 158 0.54 -14.83 17.21
CA ASP A 158 0.15 -14.19 18.46
C ASP A 158 0.42 -12.67 18.47
N GLY A 159 0.98 -12.16 17.39
CA GLY A 159 1.36 -10.75 17.25
C GLY A 159 2.50 -10.28 18.16
N LYS A 160 3.18 -11.19 18.85
CA LYS A 160 4.28 -10.92 19.79
C LYS A 160 5.55 -11.70 19.48
N LYS A 161 5.47 -13.03 19.56
CA LYS A 161 6.59 -13.94 19.27
C LYS A 161 6.48 -14.54 17.88
N VAL A 162 5.27 -14.83 17.46
CA VAL A 162 4.94 -15.31 16.12
C VAL A 162 4.18 -14.20 15.40
N ILE A 163 4.86 -13.56 14.48
CA ILE A 163 4.34 -12.43 13.70
C ILE A 163 4.34 -12.78 12.22
N GLY A 164 3.40 -12.20 11.45
CA GLY A 164 3.27 -12.39 10.02
C GLY A 164 3.25 -11.07 9.24
#